data_50847637b66ae8249935e140bbf75ceb
#
_entry.id   50847637b66ae8249935e140bbf75ceb
#
_cell.length_a   1.000
_cell.length_b   1.000
_cell.length_c   1.000
_cell.angle_alpha   90.00
_cell.angle_beta   90.00
_cell.angle_gamma   90.00
#
_symmetry.space_group_name_H-M   'P 1'
#
loop_
_entity.id
_entity.type
_entity.pdbx_description
1 polymer ?
#
loop_
_entity_poly.entity_id
_entity_poly.type
_entity_poly.pdbx_seq_one_letter_code
_entity_poly.pdbx_strand_id
1 'polypeptide(L)'
;MQRERRKNNDILFHFRKDDLPMTKLSQLKIDPEFQKQINPPSFEETHQLEMNILKEERVLNPIITWNGYIVDGHTRYQVLRRYPFIPFEVIEKEFANRYEALVWICKNQLGRRNLTPEQKKFLIGKQAEAEKQIKSFHGNQYTLASESGLVQNEPDRTKHGSRSKVAAEHGTSESYVYRAEQFVKGVEAVPGAQEEILSGKLRATDREISSIAKVPKEKRPEVVAELRKPKAERNTCVTNSYGSLSKDNEFIRLQKCGLEGRHVLI
;
A
#
# COMPACT_ATOMS: atom_id res chain seq x y z
N MET A 1 8.77 -45.83 29.80
CA MET A 1 8.21 -45.00 28.71
C MET A 1 8.19 -43.53 29.11
N GLN A 2 9.32 -42.86 29.30
CA GLN A 2 9.40 -41.41 29.59
C GLN A 2 10.79 -40.86 29.22
N ARG A 3 11.30 -41.09 28.01
CA ARG A 3 12.63 -40.62 27.61
C ARG A 3 12.72 -40.10 26.16
N GLU A 4 11.63 -39.80 25.47
CA GLU A 4 11.69 -39.33 24.06
C GLU A 4 11.03 -38.01 23.76
N ARG A 5 10.69 -37.14 24.74
CA ARG A 5 10.06 -35.84 24.52
C ARG A 5 10.96 -34.63 24.79
N ARG A 6 12.28 -34.75 24.70
CA ARG A 6 13.21 -33.62 24.95
C ARG A 6 14.30 -33.45 23.88
N LYS A 7 14.00 -33.60 22.60
CA LYS A 7 14.98 -33.36 21.53
C LYS A 7 14.56 -32.45 20.40
N ASN A 8 13.52 -31.62 20.54
CA ASN A 8 13.09 -30.74 19.45
C ASN A 8 13.08 -29.25 19.81
N ASN A 9 13.86 -28.78 20.77
CA ASN A 9 13.84 -27.34 21.13
C ASN A 9 15.23 -26.68 21.18
N ASP A 10 16.28 -27.31 20.65
CA ASP A 10 17.65 -26.77 20.68
C ASP A 10 18.23 -26.51 19.28
N ILE A 11 17.41 -26.03 18.33
CA ILE A 11 17.97 -25.28 17.22
C ILE A 11 17.94 -23.79 17.63
N LEU A 12 18.55 -23.48 18.72
CA LEU A 12 19.04 -22.16 19.05
C LEU A 12 20.21 -21.87 18.10
N PHE A 13 19.95 -21.07 17.09
CA PHE A 13 20.98 -20.49 16.23
C PHE A 13 22.06 -19.87 17.11
N HIS A 14 23.16 -20.60 17.32
CA HIS A 14 24.41 -20.04 17.79
C HIS A 14 25.09 -19.31 16.62
N PHE A 15 24.50 -18.23 16.15
CA PHE A 15 25.24 -17.23 15.39
C PHE A 15 26.19 -16.57 16.38
N ARG A 16 27.47 -16.77 16.21
CA ARG A 16 28.49 -16.00 16.92
C ARG A 16 28.32 -14.55 16.52
N LYS A 17 28.28 -13.68 17.52
CA LYS A 17 28.03 -12.24 17.40
C LYS A 17 29.03 -11.51 16.48
N ASP A 18 30.13 -12.18 16.12
CA ASP A 18 31.29 -11.66 15.42
C ASP A 18 31.27 -11.92 13.91
N ASP A 19 30.34 -12.75 13.39
CA ASP A 19 30.31 -13.18 11.98
C ASP A 19 29.27 -12.44 11.12
N LEU A 20 28.44 -11.54 11.70
CA LEU A 20 27.48 -10.76 10.93
C LEU A 20 28.19 -9.51 10.36
N PRO A 21 28.20 -9.30 9.04
CA PRO A 21 28.70 -8.07 8.48
C PRO A 21 27.87 -6.92 9.07
N MET A 22 28.50 -6.07 9.88
CA MET A 22 27.91 -4.86 10.44
C MET A 22 27.45 -3.98 9.28
N THR A 23 26.22 -4.16 8.83
CA THR A 23 25.62 -3.29 7.82
C THR A 23 25.55 -1.90 8.40
N LYS A 24 26.30 -0.97 7.80
CA LYS A 24 26.29 0.43 8.25
C LYS A 24 24.90 1.02 7.98
N LEU A 25 24.35 1.72 8.96
CA LEU A 25 23.05 2.39 8.82
C LEU A 25 22.99 3.28 7.55
N SER A 26 24.12 3.86 7.13
CA SER A 26 24.25 4.64 5.91
C SER A 26 24.08 3.88 4.60
N GLN A 27 24.13 2.55 4.63
CA GLN A 27 23.92 1.70 3.45
C GLN A 27 22.44 1.41 3.19
N LEU A 28 21.59 1.61 4.22
CA LEU A 28 20.16 1.37 4.11
C LEU A 28 19.48 2.53 3.37
N LYS A 29 18.63 2.18 2.40
CA LYS A 29 17.91 3.12 1.55
C LYS A 29 16.40 3.03 1.80
N ILE A 30 15.72 4.17 1.73
CA ILE A 30 14.25 4.22 1.76
C ILE A 30 13.76 4.34 0.32
N ASP A 31 12.87 3.43 -0.08
CA ASP A 31 12.10 3.57 -1.29
C ASP A 31 10.77 4.26 -0.96
N PRO A 32 10.43 5.40 -1.61
CA PRO A 32 9.21 6.14 -1.32
C PRO A 32 7.92 5.34 -1.58
N GLU A 33 7.93 4.43 -2.57
CA GLU A 33 6.76 3.59 -2.85
C GLU A 33 6.57 2.53 -1.77
N PHE A 34 7.65 1.89 -1.31
CA PHE A 34 7.58 0.94 -0.20
C PHE A 34 7.12 1.61 1.09
N GLN A 35 7.66 2.79 1.38
CA GLN A 35 7.30 3.56 2.57
C GLN A 35 5.83 3.96 2.59
N LYS A 36 5.25 4.33 1.46
CA LYS A 36 3.82 4.70 1.34
C LYS A 36 2.85 3.58 1.70
N GLN A 37 3.26 2.31 1.60
CA GLN A 37 2.44 1.17 1.99
C GLN A 37 2.41 0.96 3.50
N ILE A 38 3.33 1.58 4.23
CA ILE A 38 3.49 1.40 5.66
C ILE A 38 2.72 2.51 6.36
N ASN A 39 1.77 2.09 7.20
CA ASN A 39 1.04 3.04 8.02
C ASN A 39 2.02 3.71 9.01
N PRO A 40 2.16 5.05 9.01
CA PRO A 40 2.99 5.72 9.98
C PRO A 40 2.43 5.45 11.39
N PRO A 41 3.27 5.06 12.35
CA PRO A 41 2.84 4.89 13.73
C PRO A 41 2.45 6.26 14.33
N SER A 42 1.60 6.24 15.36
CA SER A 42 1.29 7.44 16.12
C SER A 42 2.55 7.99 16.82
N PHE A 43 2.44 9.22 17.31
CA PHE A 43 3.52 9.81 18.11
C PHE A 43 3.81 8.96 19.34
N GLU A 44 2.77 8.52 20.04
CA GLU A 44 2.87 7.68 21.25
C GLU A 44 3.53 6.34 20.95
N GLU A 45 3.12 5.67 19.85
CA GLU A 45 3.72 4.39 19.41
C GLU A 45 5.21 4.57 19.06
N THR A 46 5.55 5.66 18.37
CA THR A 46 6.95 5.96 18.01
C THR A 46 7.77 6.24 19.26
N HIS A 47 7.26 7.05 20.19
CA HIS A 47 7.92 7.39 21.43
C HIS A 47 8.12 6.13 22.32
N GLN A 48 7.08 5.28 22.42
CA GLN A 48 7.19 4.02 23.19
C GLN A 48 8.23 3.08 22.59
N LEU A 49 8.27 2.98 21.25
CA LEU A 49 9.30 2.19 20.57
C LEU A 49 10.71 2.74 20.84
N GLU A 50 10.88 4.05 20.79
CA GLU A 50 12.15 4.72 21.09
C GLU A 50 12.60 4.46 22.52
N MET A 51 11.72 4.61 23.50
CA MET A 51 12.01 4.33 24.91
C MET A 51 12.38 2.87 25.14
N ASN A 52 11.70 1.93 24.47
CA ASN A 52 12.01 0.52 24.56
C ASN A 52 13.40 0.21 23.98
N ILE A 53 13.75 0.78 22.83
CA ILE A 53 15.06 0.61 22.18
C ILE A 53 16.17 1.16 23.10
N LEU A 54 15.96 2.34 23.68
CA LEU A 54 16.93 2.95 24.58
C LEU A 54 17.11 2.15 25.88
N LYS A 55 16.04 1.61 26.43
CA LYS A 55 16.07 0.78 27.64
C LYS A 55 16.79 -0.56 27.42
N GLU A 56 16.56 -1.19 26.27
CA GLU A 56 17.17 -2.48 25.91
C GLU A 56 18.59 -2.32 25.35
N GLU A 57 19.01 -1.07 25.08
CA GLU A 57 20.29 -0.72 24.45
C GLU A 57 20.54 -1.45 23.12
N ARG A 58 19.48 -1.97 22.48
CA ARG A 58 19.49 -2.67 21.20
C ARG A 58 18.13 -2.67 20.52
N VAL A 59 18.12 -2.90 19.22
CA VAL A 59 16.91 -3.17 18.46
C VAL A 59 16.64 -4.67 18.47
N LEU A 60 15.51 -5.08 19.10
CA LEU A 60 15.17 -6.51 19.26
C LEU A 60 14.74 -7.17 17.94
N ASN A 61 14.00 -6.44 17.09
CA ASN A 61 13.53 -6.96 15.81
C ASN A 61 14.38 -6.40 14.67
N PRO A 62 14.87 -7.23 13.74
CA PRO A 62 15.73 -6.80 12.66
C PRO A 62 15.01 -5.83 11.70
N ILE A 63 15.80 -5.02 10.98
CA ILE A 63 15.33 -4.30 9.79
C ILE A 63 15.37 -5.27 8.62
N ILE A 64 14.28 -5.38 7.86
CA ILE A 64 14.22 -6.24 6.69
C ILE A 64 14.46 -5.40 5.44
N THR A 65 15.37 -5.86 4.59
CA THR A 65 15.76 -5.17 3.36
C THR A 65 15.62 -6.07 2.12
N TRP A 66 15.56 -5.44 0.98
CA TRP A 66 15.68 -6.05 -0.35
C TRP A 66 16.54 -5.14 -1.23
N ASN A 67 17.67 -5.67 -1.72
CA ASN A 67 18.67 -4.90 -2.48
C ASN A 67 19.08 -3.60 -1.77
N GLY A 68 19.22 -3.65 -0.45
CA GLY A 68 19.56 -2.51 0.40
C GLY A 68 18.40 -1.53 0.65
N TYR A 69 17.22 -1.74 0.06
CA TYR A 69 16.02 -0.94 0.37
C TYR A 69 15.24 -1.54 1.53
N ILE A 70 14.83 -0.71 2.46
CA ILE A 70 14.05 -1.14 3.63
C ILE A 70 12.65 -1.54 3.17
N VAL A 71 12.24 -2.78 3.47
CA VAL A 71 10.88 -3.30 3.23
C VAL A 71 10.09 -3.45 4.52
N ASP A 72 10.75 -3.59 5.67
CA ASP A 72 10.13 -3.46 7.01
C ASP A 72 11.13 -2.86 8.00
N GLY A 73 10.62 -2.11 8.98
CA GLY A 73 11.43 -1.49 10.04
C GLY A 73 11.73 -0.02 9.83
N HIS A 74 10.98 0.71 9.00
CA HIS A 74 11.17 2.14 8.74
C HIS A 74 11.20 2.99 10.03
N THR A 75 10.33 2.72 11.01
CA THR A 75 10.31 3.44 12.29
C THR A 75 11.55 3.13 13.11
N ARG A 76 12.01 1.86 13.15
CA ARG A 76 13.27 1.46 13.79
C ARG A 76 14.46 2.19 13.18
N TYR A 77 14.51 2.24 11.85
CA TYR A 77 15.52 2.98 11.12
C TYR A 77 15.54 4.48 11.47
N GLN A 78 14.36 5.12 11.60
CA GLN A 78 14.25 6.52 12.02
C GLN A 78 14.80 6.75 13.43
N VAL A 79 14.54 5.84 14.38
CA VAL A 79 15.10 5.88 15.74
C VAL A 79 16.62 5.72 15.67
N LEU A 80 17.12 4.74 14.95
CA LEU A 80 18.56 4.49 14.80
C LEU A 80 19.33 5.67 14.17
N ARG A 81 18.68 6.44 13.29
CA ARG A 81 19.30 7.68 12.76
C ARG A 81 19.59 8.72 13.85
N ARG A 82 18.80 8.72 14.94
CA ARG A 82 19.03 9.60 16.10
C ARG A 82 20.04 8.99 17.09
N TYR A 83 20.10 7.66 17.13
CA TYR A 83 20.96 6.90 18.07
C TYR A 83 21.80 5.87 17.31
N PRO A 84 22.79 6.31 16.51
CA PRO A 84 23.54 5.44 15.60
C PRO A 84 24.49 4.45 16.31
N PHE A 85 24.70 4.61 17.63
CA PHE A 85 25.49 3.72 18.46
C PHE A 85 24.72 2.47 18.94
N ILE A 86 23.40 2.43 18.77
CA ILE A 86 22.59 1.30 19.18
C ILE A 86 22.77 0.15 18.18
N PRO A 87 23.13 -1.08 18.66
CA PRO A 87 23.27 -2.22 17.80
C PRO A 87 21.91 -2.67 17.22
N PHE A 88 21.92 -3.06 15.96
CA PHE A 88 20.76 -3.56 15.23
C PHE A 88 21.18 -4.63 14.23
N GLU A 89 20.21 -5.45 13.84
CA GLU A 89 20.37 -6.49 12.83
C GLU A 89 19.61 -6.12 11.54
N VAL A 90 20.15 -6.57 10.41
CA VAL A 90 19.52 -6.45 9.10
C VAL A 90 19.38 -7.84 8.51
N ILE A 91 18.19 -8.15 8.02
CA ILE A 91 17.90 -9.38 7.27
C ILE A 91 17.60 -9.00 5.84
N GLU A 92 18.45 -9.44 4.92
CA GLU A 92 18.18 -9.34 3.50
C GLU A 92 17.17 -10.42 3.09
N LYS A 93 16.09 -10.01 2.45
CA LYS A 93 15.05 -10.90 1.95
C LYS A 93 15.04 -10.85 0.43
N GLU A 94 15.12 -12.01 -0.21
CA GLU A 94 15.11 -12.10 -1.66
C GLU A 94 13.67 -12.05 -2.20
N PHE A 95 13.49 -11.23 -3.23
CA PHE A 95 12.29 -11.18 -4.08
C PHE A 95 12.72 -11.16 -5.54
N ALA A 96 12.00 -11.86 -6.40
CA ALA A 96 12.34 -11.94 -7.82
C ALA A 96 12.22 -10.58 -8.53
N ASN A 97 11.33 -9.70 -8.04
CA ASN A 97 11.13 -8.37 -8.57
C ASN A 97 10.51 -7.42 -7.53
N ARG A 98 10.45 -6.13 -7.87
CA ARG A 98 9.88 -5.05 -7.05
C ARG A 98 8.42 -5.31 -6.64
N TYR A 99 7.62 -5.88 -7.53
CA TYR A 99 6.20 -6.11 -7.27
C TYR A 99 5.98 -7.23 -6.26
N GLU A 100 6.83 -8.25 -6.23
CA GLU A 100 6.79 -9.26 -5.17
C GLU A 100 7.14 -8.66 -3.80
N ALA A 101 8.12 -7.75 -3.75
CA ALA A 101 8.42 -7.01 -2.53
C ALA A 101 7.22 -6.18 -2.07
N LEU A 102 6.52 -5.48 -2.98
CA LEU A 102 5.29 -4.73 -2.67
C LEU A 102 4.17 -5.63 -2.16
N VAL A 103 3.94 -6.79 -2.79
CA VAL A 103 2.96 -7.77 -2.31
C VAL A 103 3.29 -8.22 -0.90
N TRP A 104 4.56 -8.53 -0.65
CA TRP A 104 5.01 -8.94 0.69
C TRP A 104 4.79 -7.84 1.74
N ILE A 105 5.14 -6.59 1.41
CA ILE A 105 4.92 -5.43 2.30
C ILE A 105 3.43 -5.30 2.62
N CYS A 106 2.55 -5.32 1.62
CA CYS A 106 1.10 -5.21 1.83
C CYS A 106 0.58 -6.32 2.76
N LYS A 107 0.98 -7.59 2.53
CA LYS A 107 0.61 -8.73 3.37
C LYS A 107 1.10 -8.58 4.81
N ASN A 108 2.36 -8.17 4.98
CA ASN A 108 2.95 -7.94 6.30
C ASN A 108 2.20 -6.83 7.06
N GLN A 109 1.82 -5.74 6.38
CA GLN A 109 1.03 -4.68 6.98
C GLN A 109 -0.40 -5.14 7.32
N LEU A 110 -1.06 -5.92 6.44
CA LEU A 110 -2.40 -6.46 6.67
C LEU A 110 -2.48 -7.40 7.90
N GLY A 111 -1.37 -8.00 8.30
CA GLY A 111 -1.25 -8.76 9.54
C GLY A 111 -1.27 -7.92 10.82
N ARG A 112 -1.17 -6.60 10.74
CA ARG A 112 -1.19 -5.72 11.92
C ARG A 112 -2.60 -5.54 12.48
N ARG A 113 -2.70 -5.45 13.82
CA ARG A 113 -4.00 -5.36 14.51
C ARG A 113 -4.67 -3.99 14.41
N ASN A 114 -3.90 -2.92 14.29
CA ASN A 114 -4.36 -1.52 14.44
C ASN A 114 -4.57 -0.82 13.09
N LEU A 115 -5.10 -1.51 12.08
CA LEU A 115 -5.42 -0.90 10.80
C LEU A 115 -6.85 -0.40 10.76
N THR A 116 -7.05 0.82 10.23
CA THR A 116 -8.39 1.32 9.91
C THR A 116 -8.99 0.52 8.73
N PRO A 117 -10.32 0.53 8.57
CA PRO A 117 -10.96 -0.07 7.39
C PRO A 117 -10.42 0.50 6.06
N GLU A 118 -10.13 1.80 6.01
CA GLU A 118 -9.57 2.51 4.87
C GLU A 118 -8.15 2.02 4.55
N GLN A 119 -7.31 1.86 5.57
CA GLN A 119 -5.96 1.31 5.42
C GLN A 119 -5.99 -0.13 4.91
N LYS A 120 -6.86 -0.99 5.47
CA LYS A 120 -7.02 -2.37 4.99
C LYS A 120 -7.43 -2.39 3.52
N LYS A 121 -8.40 -1.57 3.15
CA LYS A 121 -8.86 -1.44 1.76
C LYS A 121 -7.74 -0.97 0.84
N PHE A 122 -7.00 0.04 1.24
CA PHE A 122 -5.86 0.57 0.48
C PHE A 122 -4.81 -0.52 0.24
N LEU A 123 -4.40 -1.25 1.27
CA LEU A 123 -3.40 -2.32 1.17
C LEU A 123 -3.87 -3.48 0.28
N ILE A 124 -5.15 -3.89 0.39
CA ILE A 124 -5.73 -4.92 -0.49
C ILE A 124 -5.72 -4.46 -1.95
N GLY A 125 -6.07 -3.20 -2.21
CA GLY A 125 -6.03 -2.62 -3.56
C GLY A 125 -4.60 -2.57 -4.12
N LYS A 126 -3.62 -2.13 -3.32
CA LYS A 126 -2.21 -2.10 -3.71
C LYS A 126 -1.64 -3.49 -3.96
N GLN A 127 -1.99 -4.47 -3.13
CA GLN A 127 -1.61 -5.86 -3.36
C GLN A 127 -2.15 -6.37 -4.70
N ALA A 128 -3.42 -6.09 -5.02
CA ALA A 128 -4.02 -6.52 -6.28
C ALA A 128 -3.37 -5.84 -7.50
N GLU A 129 -3.00 -4.56 -7.40
CA GLU A 129 -2.24 -3.86 -8.44
C GLU A 129 -0.85 -4.49 -8.66
N ALA A 130 -0.11 -4.77 -7.59
CA ALA A 130 1.20 -5.40 -7.67
C ALA A 130 1.12 -6.83 -8.24
N GLU A 131 0.14 -7.63 -7.84
CA GLU A 131 -0.11 -8.98 -8.38
C GLU A 131 -0.41 -8.96 -9.89
N LYS A 132 -1.07 -7.93 -10.40
CA LYS A 132 -1.27 -7.75 -11.85
C LYS A 132 0.03 -7.49 -12.57
N GLN A 133 0.91 -6.66 -11.99
CA GLN A 133 2.20 -6.36 -12.59
C GLN A 133 3.10 -7.61 -12.65
N ILE A 134 3.10 -8.45 -11.62
CA ILE A 134 3.82 -9.73 -11.61
C ILE A 134 3.35 -10.60 -12.78
N LYS A 135 2.03 -10.74 -12.99
CA LYS A 135 1.49 -11.52 -14.10
C LYS A 135 1.87 -10.95 -15.47
N SER A 136 1.82 -9.63 -15.62
CA SER A 136 2.22 -8.95 -16.86
C SER A 136 3.69 -9.19 -17.18
N PHE A 137 4.56 -9.15 -16.17
CA PHE A 137 6.00 -9.40 -16.32
C PHE A 137 6.29 -10.83 -16.80
N HIS A 138 5.64 -11.84 -16.20
CA HIS A 138 5.78 -13.23 -16.63
C HIS A 138 5.16 -13.48 -18.01
N GLY A 139 4.07 -12.81 -18.37
CA GLY A 139 3.45 -12.93 -19.70
C GLY A 139 4.39 -12.52 -20.83
N ASN A 140 5.17 -11.46 -20.64
CA ASN A 140 6.12 -10.99 -21.64
C ASN A 140 7.33 -11.92 -21.83
N GLN A 141 7.75 -12.67 -20.82
CA GLN A 141 8.84 -13.66 -20.96
C GLN A 141 8.41 -14.86 -21.83
N TYR A 142 7.14 -15.26 -21.77
CA TYR A 142 6.63 -16.38 -22.57
C TYR A 142 6.37 -16.00 -24.03
N THR A 143 6.03 -14.75 -24.34
CA THR A 143 5.87 -14.29 -25.73
C THR A 143 7.20 -14.21 -26.49
N LEU A 144 8.33 -13.97 -25.82
CA LEU A 144 9.65 -14.01 -26.42
C LEU A 144 10.17 -15.44 -26.67
N ALA A 145 9.66 -16.44 -25.92
CA ALA A 145 10.04 -17.85 -26.10
C ALA A 145 9.20 -18.57 -27.15
N SER A 146 8.06 -18.02 -27.60
CA SER A 146 7.17 -18.67 -28.57
C SER A 146 7.56 -18.45 -30.04
N GLU A 147 8.59 -17.67 -30.36
CA GLU A 147 9.16 -17.58 -31.70
C GLU A 147 10.04 -18.79 -32.06
N SER A 148 10.33 -19.68 -31.12
CA SER A 148 11.05 -20.96 -31.37
C SER A 148 10.14 -22.16 -31.10
N GLY A 149 9.14 -22.35 -31.97
CA GLY A 149 8.47 -23.61 -32.31
C GLY A 149 7.99 -24.54 -31.17
N LEU A 150 6.68 -24.79 -31.16
CA LEU A 150 6.01 -26.01 -30.68
C LEU A 150 6.01 -26.24 -29.14
N VAL A 151 5.14 -25.50 -28.41
CA VAL A 151 4.47 -26.07 -27.24
C VAL A 151 2.98 -25.73 -27.35
N GLN A 152 2.16 -26.72 -27.66
CA GLN A 152 0.71 -26.66 -27.47
C GLN A 152 0.44 -26.59 -25.96
N ASN A 153 0.32 -25.37 -25.40
CA ASN A 153 -0.19 -25.18 -24.07
C ASN A 153 -1.69 -25.05 -24.19
N GLU A 154 -2.44 -26.08 -23.78
CA GLU A 154 -3.86 -25.96 -23.46
C GLU A 154 -4.02 -24.78 -22.47
N PRO A 155 -4.98 -23.86 -22.69
CA PRO A 155 -5.23 -22.78 -21.75
C PRO A 155 -5.72 -23.40 -20.44
N ASP A 156 -4.85 -23.39 -19.42
CA ASP A 156 -5.20 -23.76 -18.05
C ASP A 156 -6.34 -22.85 -17.57
N ARG A 157 -7.57 -23.35 -17.67
CA ARG A 157 -8.83 -22.69 -17.26
C ARG A 157 -8.91 -22.42 -15.76
N THR A 158 -7.91 -22.88 -14.97
CA THR A 158 -7.86 -22.68 -13.50
C THR A 158 -7.08 -21.45 -13.09
N LYS A 159 -6.54 -20.66 -14.04
CA LYS A 159 -5.83 -19.41 -13.70
C LYS A 159 -6.79 -18.33 -13.23
N HIS A 160 -7.15 -18.41 -11.96
CA HIS A 160 -7.82 -17.31 -11.26
C HIS A 160 -7.15 -15.97 -11.56
N GLY A 161 -7.92 -14.94 -11.87
CA GLY A 161 -7.42 -13.58 -12.04
C GLY A 161 -6.66 -13.09 -10.78
N SER A 162 -5.77 -12.11 -10.91
CA SER A 162 -5.08 -11.55 -9.72
C SER A 162 -6.06 -11.08 -8.65
N ARG A 163 -7.24 -10.56 -9.04
CA ARG A 163 -8.30 -10.17 -8.09
C ARG A 163 -8.89 -11.37 -7.36
N SER A 164 -9.16 -12.48 -8.08
CA SER A 164 -9.70 -13.70 -7.49
C SER A 164 -8.75 -14.29 -6.44
N LYS A 165 -7.44 -14.30 -6.74
CA LYS A 165 -6.40 -14.73 -5.80
C LYS A 165 -6.41 -13.89 -4.53
N VAL A 166 -6.38 -12.56 -4.67
CA VAL A 166 -6.39 -11.63 -3.53
C VAL A 166 -7.71 -11.71 -2.75
N ALA A 167 -8.83 -11.86 -3.45
CA ALA A 167 -10.14 -12.02 -2.81
C ALA A 167 -10.21 -13.27 -1.94
N ALA A 168 -9.74 -14.40 -2.46
CA ALA A 168 -9.68 -15.67 -1.72
C ALA A 168 -8.73 -15.58 -0.51
N GLU A 169 -7.58 -14.94 -0.66
CA GLU A 169 -6.59 -14.77 0.40
C GLU A 169 -7.14 -13.96 1.59
N HIS A 170 -7.95 -12.93 1.31
CA HIS A 170 -8.50 -12.05 2.36
C HIS A 170 -9.96 -12.35 2.73
N GLY A 171 -10.53 -13.44 2.22
CA GLY A 171 -11.92 -13.81 2.50
C GLY A 171 -12.94 -12.77 2.01
N THR A 172 -12.66 -12.09 0.88
CA THR A 172 -13.49 -11.04 0.31
C THR A 172 -13.98 -11.41 -1.08
N SER A 173 -14.84 -10.57 -1.70
CA SER A 173 -15.26 -10.75 -3.08
C SER A 173 -14.33 -10.04 -4.07
N GLU A 174 -14.27 -10.52 -5.31
CA GLU A 174 -13.56 -9.83 -6.39
C GLU A 174 -14.06 -8.40 -6.63
N SER A 175 -15.37 -8.18 -6.44
CA SER A 175 -15.98 -6.86 -6.52
C SER A 175 -15.47 -5.92 -5.41
N TYR A 176 -15.18 -6.46 -4.22
CA TYR A 176 -14.53 -5.68 -3.16
C TYR A 176 -13.11 -5.29 -3.57
N VAL A 177 -12.31 -6.24 -4.06
CA VAL A 177 -10.94 -6.00 -4.53
C VAL A 177 -10.92 -4.97 -5.66
N TYR A 178 -11.86 -5.05 -6.62
CA TYR A 178 -12.00 -4.03 -7.67
C TYR A 178 -12.27 -2.63 -7.10
N ARG A 179 -13.20 -2.51 -6.14
CA ARG A 179 -13.45 -1.22 -5.46
C ARG A 179 -12.25 -0.72 -4.68
N ALA A 180 -11.48 -1.63 -4.07
CA ALA A 180 -10.23 -1.30 -3.38
C ALA A 180 -9.18 -0.72 -4.34
N GLU A 181 -9.01 -1.29 -5.53
CA GLU A 181 -8.14 -0.73 -6.58
C GLU A 181 -8.60 0.68 -7.02
N GLN A 182 -9.92 0.92 -7.18
CA GLN A 182 -10.41 2.25 -7.51
C GLN A 182 -10.19 3.24 -6.35
N PHE A 183 -10.35 2.78 -5.10
CA PHE A 183 -10.05 3.57 -3.92
C PHE A 183 -8.57 4.00 -3.87
N VAL A 184 -7.64 3.07 -4.13
CA VAL A 184 -6.19 3.38 -4.23
C VAL A 184 -5.94 4.51 -5.21
N LYS A 185 -6.49 4.42 -6.42
CA LYS A 185 -6.32 5.49 -7.43
C LYS A 185 -6.80 6.85 -6.95
N GLY A 186 -7.90 6.88 -6.20
CA GLY A 186 -8.44 8.11 -5.60
C GLY A 186 -7.51 8.68 -4.54
N VAL A 187 -7.00 7.85 -3.65
CA VAL A 187 -6.04 8.23 -2.59
C VAL A 187 -4.74 8.74 -3.19
N GLU A 188 -4.17 8.04 -4.18
CA GLU A 188 -2.92 8.45 -4.84
C GLU A 188 -3.07 9.71 -5.70
N ALA A 189 -4.30 10.01 -6.13
CA ALA A 189 -4.57 11.24 -6.87
C ALA A 189 -4.38 12.52 -6.05
N VAL A 190 -4.36 12.41 -4.71
CA VAL A 190 -4.24 13.53 -3.75
C VAL A 190 -3.24 13.22 -2.64
N PRO A 191 -1.93 13.21 -2.93
CA PRO A 191 -0.91 12.84 -1.94
C PRO A 191 -0.97 13.65 -0.64
N GLY A 192 -1.37 14.94 -0.71
CA GLY A 192 -1.50 15.82 0.45
C GLY A 192 -2.70 15.51 1.38
N ALA A 193 -3.63 14.63 0.98
CA ALA A 193 -4.77 14.21 1.79
C ALA A 193 -4.73 12.71 2.12
N GLN A 194 -3.70 11.99 1.71
CA GLN A 194 -3.61 10.53 1.88
C GLN A 194 -3.73 10.12 3.36
N GLU A 195 -3.01 10.79 4.25
CA GLU A 195 -3.05 10.49 5.69
C GLU A 195 -4.45 10.73 6.29
N GLU A 196 -5.11 11.83 5.91
CA GLU A 196 -6.47 12.15 6.39
C GLU A 196 -7.50 11.10 5.92
N ILE A 197 -7.36 10.61 4.67
CA ILE A 197 -8.22 9.56 4.12
C ILE A 197 -7.97 8.24 4.83
N LEU A 198 -6.71 7.81 4.92
CA LEU A 198 -6.36 6.50 5.47
C LEU A 198 -6.56 6.41 6.99
N SER A 199 -6.45 7.53 7.72
CA SER A 199 -6.78 7.58 9.15
C SER A 199 -8.28 7.63 9.44
N GLY A 200 -9.13 7.77 8.41
CA GLY A 200 -10.57 7.95 8.57
C GLY A 200 -10.99 9.33 9.08
N LYS A 201 -10.06 10.29 9.18
CA LYS A 201 -10.37 11.69 9.55
C LYS A 201 -11.23 12.37 8.48
N LEU A 202 -10.97 12.08 7.21
CA LEU A 202 -11.79 12.55 6.11
C LEU A 202 -13.01 11.64 5.95
N ARG A 203 -14.19 12.10 6.39
CA ARG A 203 -15.46 11.36 6.30
C ARG A 203 -16.03 11.39 4.88
N ALA A 204 -15.40 10.66 3.97
CA ALA A 204 -15.84 10.51 2.59
C ALA A 204 -16.17 9.04 2.29
N THR A 205 -17.12 8.82 1.37
CA THR A 205 -17.45 7.49 0.88
C THR A 205 -16.39 6.99 -0.10
N ASP A 206 -16.26 5.66 -0.24
CA ASP A 206 -15.36 5.05 -1.23
C ASP A 206 -15.58 5.59 -2.64
N ARG A 207 -16.85 5.85 -2.99
CA ARG A 207 -17.23 6.38 -4.31
C ARG A 207 -16.71 7.80 -4.50
N GLU A 208 -16.85 8.67 -3.49
CA GLU A 208 -16.33 10.04 -3.52
C GLU A 208 -14.81 10.02 -3.67
N ILE A 209 -14.09 9.22 -2.86
CA ILE A 209 -12.63 9.09 -2.94
C ILE A 209 -12.21 8.57 -4.32
N SER A 210 -12.81 7.49 -4.80
CA SER A 210 -12.49 6.90 -6.09
C SER A 210 -12.75 7.86 -7.26
N SER A 211 -13.72 8.77 -7.13
CA SER A 211 -14.04 9.77 -8.15
C SER A 211 -12.96 10.83 -8.32
N ILE A 212 -12.17 11.11 -7.28
CA ILE A 212 -11.08 12.10 -7.32
C ILE A 212 -10.07 11.79 -8.43
N ALA A 213 -9.79 10.50 -8.68
CA ALA A 213 -8.87 10.09 -9.74
C ALA A 213 -9.33 10.54 -11.15
N LYS A 214 -10.64 10.71 -11.33
CA LYS A 214 -11.25 11.16 -12.60
C LYS A 214 -11.26 12.68 -12.78
N VAL A 215 -10.99 13.41 -11.69
CA VAL A 215 -10.96 14.87 -11.69
C VAL A 215 -9.66 15.37 -12.30
N PRO A 216 -9.66 16.41 -13.16
CA PRO A 216 -8.46 17.10 -13.61
C PRO A 216 -7.56 17.49 -12.42
N LYS A 217 -6.24 17.40 -12.60
CA LYS A 217 -5.27 17.59 -11.50
C LYS A 217 -5.46 18.96 -10.80
N GLU A 218 -5.76 19.99 -11.56
CA GLU A 218 -5.91 21.37 -11.09
C GLU A 218 -7.10 21.54 -10.15
N LYS A 219 -8.16 20.73 -10.34
CA LYS A 219 -9.41 20.81 -9.56
C LYS A 219 -9.45 19.85 -8.35
N ARG A 220 -8.50 18.92 -8.24
CA ARG A 220 -8.46 17.96 -7.12
C ARG A 220 -8.37 18.61 -5.74
N PRO A 221 -7.57 19.68 -5.53
CA PRO A 221 -7.53 20.35 -4.24
C PRO A 221 -8.88 20.93 -3.80
N GLU A 222 -9.67 21.47 -4.77
CA GLU A 222 -11.02 22.00 -4.49
C GLU A 222 -11.97 20.89 -4.05
N VAL A 223 -11.92 19.72 -4.72
CA VAL A 223 -12.74 18.56 -4.35
C VAL A 223 -12.38 18.07 -2.94
N VAL A 224 -11.10 18.00 -2.61
CA VAL A 224 -10.65 17.60 -1.26
C VAL A 224 -11.08 18.62 -0.22
N ALA A 225 -10.97 19.92 -0.50
CA ALA A 225 -11.44 20.96 0.40
C ALA A 225 -12.95 20.84 0.66
N GLU A 226 -13.73 20.51 -0.36
CA GLU A 226 -15.16 20.26 -0.21
C GLU A 226 -15.46 18.99 0.62
N LEU A 227 -14.68 17.92 0.43
CA LEU A 227 -14.82 16.68 1.22
C LEU A 227 -14.46 16.85 2.71
N ARG A 228 -13.67 17.87 3.07
CA ARG A 228 -13.36 18.21 4.47
C ARG A 228 -14.53 18.85 5.21
N LYS A 229 -15.49 19.45 4.48
CA LYS A 229 -16.68 20.04 5.09
C LYS A 229 -17.63 18.96 5.63
N PRO A 230 -18.47 19.28 6.62
CA PRO A 230 -19.56 18.41 7.04
C PRO A 230 -20.45 18.04 5.85
N LYS A 231 -20.94 16.80 5.80
CA LYS A 231 -21.70 16.29 4.65
C LYS A 231 -22.90 17.14 4.25
N ALA A 232 -23.55 17.78 5.23
CA ALA A 232 -24.69 18.66 5.00
C ALA A 232 -24.33 19.97 4.27
N GLU A 233 -23.08 20.42 4.39
CA GLU A 233 -22.58 21.69 3.81
C GLU A 233 -21.83 21.50 2.49
N ARG A 234 -21.67 20.24 2.03
CA ARG A 234 -20.94 19.93 0.80
C ARG A 234 -21.70 20.35 -0.43
N ASN A 235 -21.02 21.03 -1.34
CA ASN A 235 -21.52 21.27 -2.67
C ASN A 235 -21.49 19.96 -3.47
N THR A 236 -22.67 19.33 -3.61
CA THR A 236 -22.81 18.04 -4.32
C THR A 236 -22.46 18.14 -5.80
N CYS A 237 -22.50 19.33 -6.38
CA CYS A 237 -22.06 19.57 -7.76
C CYS A 237 -20.56 19.33 -7.91
N VAL A 238 -19.73 19.72 -6.94
CA VAL A 238 -18.29 19.53 -6.96
C VAL A 238 -17.93 18.07 -6.75
N THR A 239 -18.62 17.38 -5.82
CA THR A 239 -18.30 15.99 -5.46
C THR A 239 -18.88 14.94 -6.42
N ASN A 240 -20.04 15.19 -7.02
CA ASN A 240 -20.72 14.25 -7.94
C ASN A 240 -20.38 14.50 -9.40
N SER A 241 -19.74 15.61 -9.71
CA SER A 241 -19.49 16.08 -11.06
C SER A 241 -18.72 15.10 -11.95
N TYR A 242 -17.92 14.26 -11.38
CA TYR A 242 -17.00 13.39 -12.12
C TYR A 242 -17.34 11.90 -12.07
N GLY A 243 -18.46 11.53 -11.44
CA GLY A 243 -18.91 10.13 -11.34
C GLY A 243 -19.74 9.59 -12.49
N SER A 244 -20.25 10.47 -13.37
CA SER A 244 -21.21 10.12 -14.44
C SER A 244 -20.94 10.98 -15.68
N LEU A 245 -19.86 10.69 -16.40
CA LEU A 245 -19.60 11.27 -17.71
C LEU A 245 -20.28 10.45 -18.81
N SER A 246 -21.60 10.65 -19.03
CA SER A 246 -22.14 10.61 -20.38
C SER A 246 -22.24 12.06 -20.85
N LYS A 247 -21.89 12.32 -22.12
CA LYS A 247 -21.86 13.68 -22.71
C LYS A 247 -23.20 14.39 -22.65
N ASP A 248 -24.29 13.66 -22.50
CA ASP A 248 -25.66 14.16 -22.46
C ASP A 248 -26.08 14.77 -21.11
N ASN A 249 -25.30 14.54 -20.04
CA ASN A 249 -25.61 15.02 -18.69
C ASN A 249 -24.92 16.35 -18.32
N GLU A 250 -24.01 16.85 -19.16
CA GLU A 250 -23.26 18.08 -18.84
C GLU A 250 -24.16 19.33 -18.90
N PHE A 251 -25.08 19.37 -19.84
CA PHE A 251 -26.04 20.47 -20.00
C PHE A 251 -27.05 20.56 -18.85
N ILE A 252 -27.64 19.41 -18.48
CA ILE A 252 -28.59 19.33 -17.35
C ILE A 252 -27.94 19.69 -16.01
N ARG A 253 -26.68 19.55 -15.93
CA ARG A 253 -25.84 19.72 -14.75
C ARG A 253 -25.44 21.19 -14.56
N LEU A 254 -25.09 21.90 -15.61
CA LEU A 254 -24.84 23.34 -15.59
C LEU A 254 -26.11 24.11 -15.16
N GLN A 255 -27.29 23.66 -15.59
CA GLN A 255 -28.57 24.20 -15.13
C GLN A 255 -28.83 24.01 -13.64
N LYS A 256 -28.55 22.80 -13.10
CA LYS A 256 -28.75 22.52 -11.67
C LYS A 256 -27.77 23.21 -10.73
N CYS A 257 -26.58 23.60 -11.22
CA CYS A 257 -25.56 24.27 -10.41
C CYS A 257 -25.63 25.82 -10.50
N GLY A 258 -26.59 26.38 -11.23
CA GLY A 258 -26.73 27.84 -11.35
C GLY A 258 -25.59 28.54 -12.10
N LEU A 259 -24.84 27.79 -12.92
CA LEU A 259 -23.72 28.31 -13.71
C LEU A 259 -24.14 28.81 -15.11
N GLU A 260 -25.44 28.83 -15.38
CA GLU A 260 -25.99 29.46 -16.56
C GLU A 260 -26.02 30.97 -16.33
N GLY A 261 -25.10 31.68 -16.92
CA GLY A 261 -25.22 33.14 -17.02
C GLY A 261 -23.98 33.97 -17.13
N ARG A 262 -22.79 33.40 -17.27
CA ARG A 262 -21.57 34.22 -17.30
C ARG A 262 -20.57 33.97 -18.42
N HIS A 263 -20.92 33.30 -19.50
CA HIS A 263 -20.06 33.25 -20.69
C HIS A 263 -20.89 33.08 -21.98
N VAL A 264 -21.63 34.11 -22.32
CA VAL A 264 -21.92 34.43 -23.71
C VAL A 264 -21.87 35.95 -23.83
N LEU A 265 -20.70 36.50 -24.10
CA LEU A 265 -20.41 37.75 -24.78
C LEU A 265 -18.88 37.89 -24.86
N ILE A 266 -18.31 37.41 -25.86
CA ILE A 266 -17.53 38.04 -26.94
C ILE A 266 -17.07 36.96 -27.89
#